data_baafae9906e901bae115ac2295791b57
#
_entry.id   baafae9906e901bae115ac2295791b57
#
_cell.length_a   1.000
_cell.length_b   1.000
_cell.length_c   1.000
_cell.angle_alpha   90.00
_cell.angle_beta   90.00
_cell.angle_gamma   90.00
#
_symmetry.space_group_name_H-M   'P 1'
#
loop_
_entity.id
_entity.type
_entity.pdbx_description
1 polymer ?
#
loop_
_entity_poly.entity_id
_entity_poly.type
_entity_poly.pdbx_seq_one_letter_code
_entity_poly.pdbx_strand_id
1 'polypeptide(L)'
;DMSGTKALHLESWCQAQGRAFLRFDYSGHGASSESFTDGCIGDWADDAQAVIATLTEGPQILVGSSMGGWIALLMAQRMSDRVAALVTIAAAPDFTEDEFWAGFNADTRKYLLQEGVVNIPSDYGDPYPITKRLIDDGRAHLVLRTPLELPFPVRLLQGDEDEDVSV
;
A
#
# COMPACT_ATOMS: atom_id res chain seq x y z
N ASP A 1 1.98 1.75 -8.51
CA ASP A 1 2.71 2.17 -9.71
C ASP A 1 2.39 3.63 -10.04
N MET A 2 3.45 4.44 -10.14
CA MET A 2 3.33 5.87 -10.40
C MET A 2 2.83 6.20 -11.82
N SER A 3 2.85 5.25 -12.74
CA SER A 3 2.31 5.39 -14.10
C SER A 3 0.84 4.97 -14.22
N GLY A 4 0.23 4.52 -13.13
CA GLY A 4 -1.17 4.11 -13.09
C GLY A 4 -2.14 5.28 -13.34
N THR A 5 -3.31 4.97 -13.91
CA THR A 5 -4.32 5.95 -14.33
C THR A 5 -4.72 6.92 -13.21
N LYS A 6 -4.89 6.42 -11.97
CA LYS A 6 -5.24 7.25 -10.81
C LYS A 6 -4.15 8.30 -10.50
N ALA A 7 -2.87 7.89 -10.51
CA ALA A 7 -1.74 8.77 -10.23
C ALA A 7 -1.57 9.85 -11.32
N LEU A 8 -1.67 9.46 -12.59
CA LEU A 8 -1.60 10.39 -13.72
C LEU A 8 -2.76 11.39 -13.74
N HIS A 9 -3.97 10.93 -13.41
CA HIS A 9 -5.14 11.83 -13.32
C HIS A 9 -4.97 12.86 -12.21
N LEU A 10 -4.52 12.44 -11.03
CA LEU A 10 -4.28 13.35 -9.90
C LEU A 10 -3.16 14.34 -10.20
N GLU A 11 -2.08 13.90 -10.86
CA GLU A 11 -1.01 14.81 -11.30
C GLU A 11 -1.55 15.91 -12.22
N SER A 12 -2.29 15.51 -13.26
CA SER A 12 -2.89 16.46 -14.21
C SER A 12 -3.84 17.44 -13.53
N TRP A 13 -4.65 16.95 -12.57
CA TRP A 13 -5.53 17.80 -11.80
C TRP A 13 -4.76 18.78 -10.91
N CYS A 14 -3.73 18.31 -10.21
CA CYS A 14 -2.88 19.16 -9.37
C CYS A 14 -2.18 20.26 -10.19
N GLN A 15 -1.65 19.90 -11.37
CA GLN A 15 -1.05 20.87 -12.29
C GLN A 15 -2.06 21.95 -12.70
N ALA A 16 -3.28 21.57 -13.08
CA ALA A 16 -4.34 22.50 -13.45
C ALA A 16 -4.76 23.44 -12.30
N GLN A 17 -4.59 23.01 -11.04
CA GLN A 17 -4.88 23.80 -9.84
C GLN A 17 -3.64 24.55 -9.30
N GLY A 18 -2.49 24.49 -9.97
CA GLY A 18 -1.23 25.08 -9.49
C GLY A 18 -0.72 24.48 -8.18
N ARG A 19 -1.01 23.21 -7.91
CA ARG A 19 -0.59 22.48 -6.71
C ARG A 19 0.62 21.62 -7.01
N ALA A 20 1.56 21.58 -6.06
CA ALA A 20 2.62 20.60 -6.08
C ALA A 20 2.05 19.17 -5.96
N PHE A 21 2.66 18.24 -6.66
CA PHE A 21 2.27 16.83 -6.63
C PHE A 21 3.53 15.96 -6.74
N LEU A 22 3.58 14.88 -5.98
CA LEU A 22 4.65 13.89 -6.02
C LEU A 22 4.04 12.51 -6.10
N ARG A 23 4.55 11.68 -6.98
CA ARG A 23 4.27 10.25 -7.11
C ARG A 23 5.57 9.49 -7.30
N PHE A 24 5.62 8.27 -6.83
CA PHE A 24 6.81 7.43 -6.89
C PHE A 24 6.42 5.96 -6.94
N ASP A 25 7.37 5.13 -7.35
CA ASP A 25 7.30 3.69 -7.27
C ASP A 25 8.13 3.22 -6.06
N TYR A 26 7.55 2.33 -5.26
CA TYR A 26 8.29 1.63 -4.21
C TYR A 26 9.37 0.73 -4.83
N SER A 27 10.37 0.36 -4.03
CA SER A 27 11.33 -0.68 -4.42
C SER A 27 10.60 -1.95 -4.90
N GLY A 28 11.10 -2.55 -5.98
CA GLY A 28 10.46 -3.69 -6.63
C GLY A 28 9.16 -3.40 -7.40
N HIS A 29 8.77 -2.13 -7.57
CA HIS A 29 7.58 -1.74 -8.33
C HIS A 29 7.93 -0.79 -9.48
N GLY A 30 7.14 -0.87 -10.56
CA GLY A 30 7.20 0.05 -11.69
C GLY A 30 8.60 0.19 -12.27
N ALA A 31 9.17 1.40 -12.23
CA ALA A 31 10.50 1.72 -12.73
C ALA A 31 11.60 1.71 -11.66
N SER A 32 11.25 1.43 -10.40
CA SER A 32 12.22 1.32 -9.30
C SER A 32 13.06 0.05 -9.40
N SER A 33 14.22 0.05 -8.76
CA SER A 33 15.12 -1.10 -8.67
C SER A 33 14.51 -2.22 -7.81
N GLU A 34 15.18 -3.39 -7.82
CA GLU A 34 14.82 -4.59 -7.09
C GLU A 34 13.64 -5.36 -7.70
N SER A 35 13.32 -6.50 -7.12
CA SER A 35 12.19 -7.32 -7.53
C SER A 35 11.08 -7.25 -6.48
N PHE A 36 9.83 -7.35 -6.89
CA PHE A 36 8.68 -7.36 -5.99
C PHE A 36 8.83 -8.40 -4.86
N THR A 37 9.37 -9.58 -5.19
CA THR A 37 9.58 -10.67 -4.24
C THR A 37 10.66 -10.41 -3.20
N ASP A 38 11.48 -9.38 -3.39
CA ASP A 38 12.51 -8.96 -2.43
C ASP A 38 11.97 -7.98 -1.38
N GLY A 39 10.81 -7.37 -1.66
CA GLY A 39 10.18 -6.36 -0.80
C GLY A 39 9.12 -6.91 0.16
N CYS A 40 8.76 -6.08 1.10
CA CYS A 40 7.68 -6.32 2.07
C CYS A 40 7.03 -4.98 2.52
N ILE A 41 5.99 -5.05 3.33
CA ILE A 41 5.24 -3.87 3.79
C ILE A 41 6.15 -2.86 4.50
N GLY A 42 7.06 -3.35 5.34
CA GLY A 42 8.01 -2.51 6.06
C GLY A 42 8.96 -1.75 5.15
N ASP A 43 9.54 -2.43 4.15
CA ASP A 43 10.44 -1.82 3.17
C ASP A 43 9.72 -0.69 2.40
N TRP A 44 8.50 -0.97 1.92
CA TRP A 44 7.71 0.02 1.17
C TRP A 44 7.23 1.19 2.04
N ALA A 45 6.98 0.94 3.32
CA ALA A 45 6.70 2.01 4.28
C ALA A 45 7.95 2.88 4.54
N ASP A 46 9.13 2.28 4.58
CA ASP A 46 10.41 3.00 4.74
C ASP A 46 10.74 3.82 3.48
N ASP A 47 10.47 3.29 2.28
CA ASP A 47 10.55 4.05 1.02
C ASP A 47 9.64 5.29 1.05
N ALA A 48 8.36 5.10 1.43
CA ALA A 48 7.42 6.21 1.54
C ALA A 48 7.89 7.26 2.55
N GLN A 49 8.37 6.82 3.70
CA GLN A 49 8.91 7.71 4.74
C GLN A 49 10.11 8.49 4.23
N ALA A 50 11.05 7.84 3.55
CA ALA A 50 12.23 8.48 2.97
C ALA A 50 11.84 9.52 1.91
N VAL A 51 10.91 9.18 1.01
CA VAL A 51 10.40 10.09 -0.03
C VAL A 51 9.74 11.32 0.59
N ILE A 52 8.85 11.14 1.56
CA ILE A 52 8.17 12.24 2.25
C ILE A 52 9.19 13.13 2.97
N ALA A 53 10.14 12.53 3.67
CA ALA A 53 11.13 13.27 4.44
C ALA A 53 12.10 14.08 3.60
N THR A 54 12.48 13.56 2.42
CA THR A 54 13.57 14.16 1.61
C THR A 54 13.08 15.01 0.45
N LEU A 55 11.90 14.70 -0.11
CA LEU A 55 11.40 15.33 -1.33
C LEU A 55 10.20 16.24 -1.10
N THR A 56 9.72 16.37 0.15
CA THR A 56 8.61 17.27 0.47
C THR A 56 8.89 18.14 1.69
N GLU A 57 8.26 19.31 1.73
CA GLU A 57 8.31 20.23 2.87
C GLU A 57 6.92 20.44 3.47
N GLY A 58 6.86 20.58 4.80
CA GLY A 58 5.61 20.79 5.53
C GLY A 58 4.64 19.59 5.48
N PRO A 59 3.41 19.77 5.99
CA PRO A 59 2.40 18.72 5.99
C PRO A 59 1.86 18.41 4.60
N GLN A 60 1.68 17.12 4.29
CA GLN A 60 1.25 16.59 3.00
C GLN A 60 -0.18 16.03 3.06
N ILE A 61 -0.89 16.13 1.95
CA ILE A 61 -2.09 15.31 1.72
C ILE A 61 -1.63 13.99 1.13
N LEU A 62 -1.82 12.91 1.87
CA LEU A 62 -1.49 11.57 1.39
C LEU A 62 -2.67 10.98 0.63
N VAL A 63 -2.38 10.38 -0.53
CA VAL A 63 -3.37 9.65 -1.34
C VAL A 63 -2.84 8.25 -1.59
N GLY A 64 -3.52 7.23 -1.06
CA GLY A 64 -3.14 5.84 -1.19
C GLY A 64 -4.24 4.98 -1.81
N SER A 65 -3.89 4.12 -2.77
CA SER A 65 -4.82 3.15 -3.37
C SER A 65 -4.36 1.72 -3.08
N SER A 66 -5.28 0.82 -2.73
CA SER A 66 -4.99 -0.59 -2.41
C SER A 66 -3.90 -0.69 -1.34
N MET A 67 -2.83 -1.45 -1.56
CA MET A 67 -1.65 -1.50 -0.69
C MET A 67 -1.11 -0.11 -0.34
N GLY A 68 -1.12 0.84 -1.29
CA GLY A 68 -0.71 2.23 -1.03
C GLY A 68 -1.59 2.93 0.01
N GLY A 69 -2.83 2.50 0.19
CA GLY A 69 -3.70 2.93 1.29
C GLY A 69 -3.19 2.45 2.66
N TRP A 70 -2.73 1.21 2.74
CA TRP A 70 -2.09 0.69 3.95
C TRP A 70 -0.80 1.45 4.28
N ILE A 71 0.08 1.62 3.29
CA ILE A 71 1.31 2.42 3.47
C ILE A 71 0.99 3.86 3.92
N ALA A 72 -0.05 4.48 3.35
CA ALA A 72 -0.46 5.83 3.76
C ALA A 72 -0.97 5.87 5.22
N LEU A 73 -1.66 4.82 5.70
CA LEU A 73 -2.03 4.68 7.11
C LEU A 73 -0.80 4.52 8.02
N LEU A 74 0.20 3.74 7.59
CA LEU A 74 1.47 3.63 8.32
C LEU A 74 2.20 4.98 8.39
N MET A 75 2.22 5.75 7.31
CA MET A 75 2.79 7.11 7.32
C MET A 75 2.00 8.04 8.23
N ALA A 76 0.67 7.93 8.24
CA ALA A 76 -0.19 8.69 9.14
C ALA A 76 0.11 8.45 10.63
N GLN A 77 0.53 7.23 10.99
CA GLN A 77 0.99 6.89 12.35
C GLN A 77 2.44 7.32 12.62
N ARG A 78 3.37 7.03 11.67
CA ARG A 78 4.80 7.27 11.86
C ARG A 78 5.17 8.76 11.80
N MET A 79 4.44 9.55 11.00
CA MET A 79 4.76 10.93 10.65
C MET A 79 3.52 11.84 10.75
N SER A 80 2.72 11.72 11.79
CA SER A 80 1.41 12.42 11.91
C SER A 80 1.51 13.94 11.79
N ASP A 81 2.61 14.54 12.23
CA ASP A 81 2.93 15.96 12.09
C ASP A 81 3.23 16.39 10.65
N ARG A 82 3.54 15.44 9.77
CA ARG A 82 3.76 15.64 8.34
C ARG A 82 2.52 15.35 7.48
N VAL A 83 1.38 15.04 8.09
CA VAL A 83 0.12 14.71 7.39
C VAL A 83 -0.93 15.80 7.63
N ALA A 84 -1.34 16.47 6.56
CA ALA A 84 -2.43 17.45 6.58
C ALA A 84 -3.80 16.80 6.35
N ALA A 85 -3.86 15.74 5.57
CA ALA A 85 -5.07 14.95 5.30
C ALA A 85 -4.70 13.59 4.69
N LEU A 86 -5.63 12.63 4.76
CA LEU A 86 -5.52 11.31 4.16
C LEU A 86 -6.70 11.03 3.25
N VAL A 87 -6.43 10.55 2.05
CA VAL A 87 -7.43 10.02 1.12
C VAL A 87 -7.04 8.59 0.75
N THR A 88 -7.93 7.64 0.90
CA THR A 88 -7.71 6.27 0.41
C THR A 88 -8.71 5.92 -0.67
N ILE A 89 -8.27 5.08 -1.61
CA ILE A 89 -9.09 4.56 -2.72
C ILE A 89 -8.95 3.05 -2.71
N ALA A 90 -10.02 2.33 -2.37
CA ALA A 90 -10.00 0.88 -2.25
C ALA A 90 -8.77 0.43 -1.44
N ALA A 91 -8.60 0.96 -0.23
CA ALA A 91 -7.46 0.63 0.60
C ALA A 91 -7.56 -0.81 1.09
N ALA A 92 -6.44 -1.52 1.05
CA ALA A 92 -6.32 -2.90 1.52
C ALA A 92 -5.35 -2.97 2.72
N PRO A 93 -5.67 -2.35 3.88
CA PRO A 93 -4.84 -2.52 5.07
C PRO A 93 -4.90 -3.96 5.55
N ASP A 94 -3.79 -4.44 6.11
CA ASP A 94 -3.68 -5.77 6.72
C ASP A 94 -3.95 -6.97 5.77
N PHE A 95 -4.05 -6.75 4.43
CA PHE A 95 -4.45 -7.76 3.44
C PHE A 95 -3.56 -9.01 3.45
N THR A 96 -2.31 -8.88 3.84
CA THR A 96 -1.39 -10.03 3.91
C THR A 96 -1.83 -11.07 4.93
N GLU A 97 -2.44 -10.63 6.04
CA GLU A 97 -2.97 -11.52 7.07
C GLU A 97 -4.45 -11.82 6.84
N ASP A 98 -5.27 -10.78 6.64
CA ASP A 98 -6.73 -10.89 6.68
C ASP A 98 -7.32 -11.44 5.37
N GLU A 99 -6.62 -11.29 4.24
CA GLU A 99 -7.03 -11.82 2.94
C GLU A 99 -6.17 -13.01 2.53
N PHE A 100 -4.86 -12.81 2.34
CA PHE A 100 -4.00 -13.88 1.82
C PHE A 100 -3.83 -15.01 2.82
N TRP A 101 -3.27 -14.73 3.98
CA TRP A 101 -3.02 -15.81 4.94
C TRP A 101 -4.32 -16.44 5.43
N ALA A 102 -5.34 -15.67 5.74
CA ALA A 102 -6.63 -16.19 6.17
C ALA A 102 -7.32 -17.02 5.08
N GLY A 103 -7.25 -16.59 3.81
CA GLY A 103 -7.84 -17.28 2.66
C GLY A 103 -7.08 -18.53 2.21
N PHE A 104 -5.78 -18.68 2.57
CA PHE A 104 -5.01 -19.87 2.19
C PHE A 104 -5.51 -21.10 2.92
N ASN A 105 -5.74 -22.19 2.17
CA ASN A 105 -5.98 -23.52 2.74
C ASN A 105 -4.71 -24.11 3.38
N ALA A 106 -4.85 -25.23 4.09
CA ALA A 106 -3.75 -25.85 4.82
C ALA A 106 -2.56 -26.27 3.92
N ASP A 107 -2.85 -26.72 2.70
CA ASP A 107 -1.81 -27.15 1.75
C ASP A 107 -1.04 -25.95 1.18
N THR A 108 -1.74 -24.87 0.84
CA THR A 108 -1.13 -23.61 0.39
C THR A 108 -0.25 -23.00 1.48
N ARG A 109 -0.73 -22.94 2.71
CA ARG A 109 0.09 -22.47 3.86
C ARG A 109 1.33 -23.32 4.06
N LYS A 110 1.18 -24.64 4.02
CA LYS A 110 2.30 -25.56 4.13
C LYS A 110 3.32 -25.36 3.01
N TYR A 111 2.84 -25.23 1.78
CA TYR A 111 3.69 -24.96 0.60
C TYR A 111 4.46 -23.65 0.76
N LEU A 112 3.78 -22.55 1.11
CA LEU A 112 4.42 -21.25 1.36
C LEU A 112 5.49 -21.32 2.46
N LEU A 113 5.23 -22.06 3.54
CA LEU A 113 6.20 -22.22 4.63
C LEU A 113 7.43 -23.06 4.22
N GLN A 114 7.28 -23.99 3.28
CA GLN A 114 8.36 -24.86 2.79
C GLN A 114 9.17 -24.21 1.67
N GLU A 115 8.48 -23.63 0.67
CA GLU A 115 9.10 -23.10 -0.55
C GLU A 115 9.41 -21.60 -0.46
N GLY A 116 8.83 -20.90 0.51
CA GLY A 116 9.04 -19.46 0.72
C GLY A 116 8.20 -18.54 -0.18
N VAL A 117 7.57 -19.07 -1.23
CA VAL A 117 6.73 -18.32 -2.15
C VAL A 117 5.59 -19.18 -2.70
N VAL A 118 4.44 -18.57 -2.92
CA VAL A 118 3.29 -19.17 -3.61
C VAL A 118 2.77 -18.19 -4.66
N ASN A 119 2.44 -18.72 -5.85
CA ASN A 119 1.81 -17.92 -6.90
C ASN A 119 0.29 -18.05 -6.79
N ILE A 120 -0.41 -16.94 -6.62
CA ILE A 120 -1.87 -16.90 -6.62
C ILE A 120 -2.38 -16.39 -7.97
N PRO A 121 -3.52 -16.90 -8.48
CA PRO A 121 -4.12 -16.37 -9.68
C PRO A 121 -4.39 -14.89 -9.58
N SER A 122 -4.30 -14.18 -10.71
CA SER A 122 -4.62 -12.74 -10.81
C SER A 122 -5.53 -12.52 -12.01
N ASP A 123 -6.54 -11.71 -11.83
CA ASP A 123 -7.43 -11.29 -12.93
C ASP A 123 -6.77 -10.23 -13.84
N TYR A 124 -5.62 -9.70 -13.43
CA TYR A 124 -4.89 -8.64 -14.14
C TYR A 124 -3.67 -9.12 -14.96
N GLY A 125 -3.44 -10.43 -15.07
CA GLY A 125 -2.34 -10.97 -15.86
C GLY A 125 -1.64 -12.17 -15.24
N ASP A 126 -0.30 -12.12 -15.14
CA ASP A 126 0.49 -13.22 -14.58
C ASP A 126 0.16 -13.48 -13.10
N PRO A 127 0.32 -14.73 -12.63
CA PRO A 127 0.10 -15.07 -11.23
C PRO A 127 0.93 -14.20 -10.28
N TYR A 128 0.33 -13.79 -9.17
CA TYR A 128 0.97 -12.90 -8.18
C TYR A 128 1.82 -13.72 -7.20
N PRO A 129 3.14 -13.48 -7.11
CA PRO A 129 4.01 -14.20 -6.19
C PRO A 129 3.86 -13.62 -4.77
N ILE A 130 3.33 -14.41 -3.84
CA ILE A 130 3.24 -14.05 -2.42
C ILE A 130 4.35 -14.76 -1.67
N THR A 131 5.25 -13.98 -1.07
CA THR A 131 6.38 -14.51 -0.32
C THR A 131 6.03 -14.71 1.15
N LYS A 132 6.69 -15.69 1.78
CA LYS A 132 6.63 -15.86 3.24
C LYS A 132 7.09 -14.59 3.96
N ARG A 133 8.12 -13.89 3.42
CA ARG A 133 8.61 -12.62 3.95
C ARG A 133 7.52 -11.56 3.98
N LEU A 134 6.75 -11.41 2.90
CA LEU A 134 5.65 -10.45 2.81
C LEU A 134 4.59 -10.70 3.90
N ILE A 135 4.22 -11.98 4.12
CA ILE A 135 3.26 -12.35 5.16
C ILE A 135 3.83 -12.07 6.56
N ASP A 136 5.05 -12.53 6.84
CA ASP A 136 5.65 -12.41 8.17
C ASP A 136 5.89 -10.95 8.55
N ASP A 137 6.39 -10.14 7.61
CA ASP A 137 6.62 -8.72 7.82
C ASP A 137 5.30 -7.95 7.95
N GLY A 138 4.30 -8.25 7.13
CA GLY A 138 2.98 -7.65 7.20
C GLY A 138 2.36 -7.75 8.59
N ARG A 139 2.57 -8.87 9.31
CA ARG A 139 2.12 -9.06 10.69
C ARG A 139 2.70 -8.06 11.68
N ALA A 140 3.90 -7.56 11.43
CA ALA A 140 4.52 -6.53 12.26
C ALA A 140 3.96 -5.11 11.97
N HIS A 141 3.19 -4.96 10.90
CA HIS A 141 2.69 -3.69 10.40
C HIS A 141 1.15 -3.59 10.36
N LEU A 142 0.45 -4.49 11.05
CA LEU A 142 -1.03 -4.49 11.11
C LEU A 142 -1.55 -3.20 11.76
N VAL A 143 -2.55 -2.59 11.15
CA VAL A 143 -3.11 -1.30 11.58
C VAL A 143 -4.57 -1.38 12.02
N LEU A 144 -5.29 -2.46 11.71
CA LEU A 144 -6.72 -2.61 12.04
C LEU A 144 -6.96 -3.36 13.36
N ARG A 145 -5.93 -3.59 14.16
CA ARG A 145 -6.07 -4.35 15.44
C ARG A 145 -6.53 -3.47 16.59
N THR A 146 -6.40 -2.16 16.46
CA THR A 146 -6.84 -1.15 17.43
C THR A 146 -7.39 0.07 16.68
N PRO A 147 -8.25 0.90 17.32
CA PRO A 147 -8.69 2.15 16.72
C PRO A 147 -7.50 3.03 16.32
N LEU A 148 -7.58 3.61 15.11
CA LEU A 148 -6.58 4.53 14.59
C LEU A 148 -6.91 5.96 15.04
N GLU A 149 -5.95 6.63 15.66
CA GLU A 149 -6.04 8.06 15.94
C GLU A 149 -5.47 8.86 14.77
N LEU A 150 -6.33 9.51 14.02
CA LEU A 150 -5.99 10.29 12.84
C LEU A 150 -6.46 11.74 13.05
N PRO A 151 -5.61 12.64 13.59
CA PRO A 151 -6.00 13.99 14.02
C PRO A 151 -6.15 14.99 12.86
N PHE A 152 -6.40 14.51 11.66
CA PHE A 152 -6.56 15.31 10.43
C PHE A 152 -7.75 14.76 9.59
N PRO A 153 -8.24 15.52 8.59
CA PRO A 153 -9.33 15.05 7.74
C PRO A 153 -8.99 13.77 7.00
N VAL A 154 -9.93 12.82 7.00
CA VAL A 154 -9.79 11.53 6.30
C VAL A 154 -10.96 11.37 5.31
N ARG A 155 -10.67 10.82 4.14
CA ARG A 155 -11.65 10.40 3.14
C ARG A 155 -11.33 8.99 2.68
N LEU A 156 -12.27 8.09 2.87
CA LEU A 156 -12.17 6.71 2.41
C LEU A 156 -13.11 6.54 1.23
N LEU A 157 -12.57 6.18 0.08
CA LEU A 157 -13.33 5.93 -1.15
C LEU A 157 -13.28 4.43 -1.42
N GLN A 158 -14.45 3.80 -1.50
CA GLN A 158 -14.59 2.37 -1.77
C GLN A 158 -15.70 2.18 -2.80
N GLY A 159 -15.45 1.31 -3.79
CA GLY A 159 -16.48 0.84 -4.69
C GLY A 159 -17.35 -0.21 -3.99
N ASP A 160 -18.66 -0.12 -4.14
CA ASP A 160 -19.60 -1.09 -3.56
C ASP A 160 -19.68 -2.40 -4.38
N GLU A 161 -19.14 -2.41 -5.59
CA GLU A 161 -18.98 -3.58 -6.45
C GLU A 161 -17.51 -4.01 -6.61
N ASP A 162 -16.61 -3.58 -5.69
CA ASP A 162 -15.18 -3.94 -5.72
C ASP A 162 -15.03 -5.39 -5.23
N GLU A 163 -14.63 -6.29 -6.14
CA GLU A 163 -14.44 -7.71 -5.86
C GLU A 163 -13.03 -8.02 -5.29
N ASP A 164 -12.08 -7.09 -5.45
CA ASP A 164 -10.69 -7.28 -5.00
C ASP A 164 -10.47 -6.79 -3.57
N VAL A 165 -11.16 -5.72 -3.18
CA VAL A 165 -11.05 -5.15 -1.83
C VAL A 165 -12.46 -5.02 -1.25
N SER A 166 -12.77 -5.85 -0.27
CA SER A 166 -14.08 -5.84 0.40
C SER A 166 -14.34 -4.54 1.17
N VAL A 167 -15.64 -4.16 1.25
CA VAL A 167 -16.11 -3.01 2.03
C VAL A 167 -16.04 -3.27 3.53
#